data_153614cdc6c126e7277a0b2f2cbe482b
#
_entry.id   153614cdc6c126e7277a0b2f2cbe482b
#
_cell.length_a   1.000
_cell.length_b   1.000
_cell.length_c   1.000
_cell.angle_alpha   90.00
_cell.angle_beta   90.00
_cell.angle_gamma   90.00
#
_symmetry.space_group_name_H-M   'P 1'
#
loop_
_entity.id
_entity.type
_entity.pdbx_description
1 polymer ?
#
loop_
_entity_poly.entity_id
_entity_poly.type
_entity_poly.pdbx_seq_one_letter_code
_entity_poly.pdbx_strand_id
1 'polypeptide(L)'
;PVSSTGHLILAASLLDFNDERGKLFEIVIQSGAILAVVWEFRQRLLAMAAGALNDRASQRLIVNIGIAFLPLAVLGLAFGKALKAHLFNAPTVAAAFIVGGFIILWAERRNHSVRVHTVEQMTALDALKVGLAQALALVPGTSRSGATIIGGMLFGLSRQVATEFTFYLAIPTLGLASVYSLYKERHLLVMDDLGLWVVGMVAAFVSAFACVRWLLRYVATHTFVPFAWYRIAFGLIVLATAWSGAIDWHA
;
A
#
# COMPACT_ATOMS: atom_id res chain seq x y z
N PRO A 1 2.72 -4.93 5.38
CA PRO A 1 3.24 -3.62 5.87
C PRO A 1 4.74 -3.41 5.60
N VAL A 2 5.26 -4.01 4.49
CA VAL A 2 6.71 -4.04 4.21
C VAL A 2 7.14 -2.91 3.27
N SER A 3 6.40 -2.52 2.30
CA SER A 3 6.65 -1.62 1.16
C SER A 3 7.08 -2.37 -0.11
N SER A 4 6.28 -2.25 -1.16
CA SER A 4 6.59 -2.85 -2.47
C SER A 4 7.69 -2.08 -3.22
N THR A 5 7.76 -0.74 -3.06
CA THR A 5 8.64 0.13 -3.85
C THR A 5 10.11 -0.33 -3.84
N GLY A 6 10.71 -0.53 -2.66
CA GLY A 6 12.10 -0.97 -2.60
C GLY A 6 12.34 -2.37 -3.17
N HIS A 7 11.35 -3.27 -3.05
CA HIS A 7 11.45 -4.63 -3.60
C HIS A 7 11.32 -4.63 -5.13
N LEU A 8 10.44 -3.77 -5.68
CA LEU A 8 10.28 -3.63 -7.13
C LEU A 8 11.52 -3.03 -7.77
N ILE A 9 12.12 -1.98 -7.17
CA ILE A 9 13.39 -1.40 -7.65
C ILE A 9 14.49 -2.47 -7.65
N LEU A 10 14.63 -3.21 -6.55
CA LEU A 10 15.61 -4.29 -6.45
C LEU A 10 15.37 -5.38 -7.52
N ALA A 11 14.14 -5.86 -7.65
CA ALA A 11 13.79 -6.90 -8.61
C ALA A 11 13.99 -6.42 -10.05
N ALA A 12 13.57 -5.21 -10.39
CA ALA A 12 13.73 -4.63 -11.71
C ALA A 12 15.22 -4.47 -12.09
N SER A 13 16.06 -4.02 -11.13
CA SER A 13 17.50 -3.90 -11.35
C SER A 13 18.18 -5.27 -11.53
N LEU A 14 17.81 -6.29 -10.73
CA LEU A 14 18.39 -7.64 -10.84
C LEU A 14 17.97 -8.36 -12.13
N LEU A 15 16.81 -8.03 -12.69
CA LEU A 15 16.27 -8.63 -13.90
C LEU A 15 16.58 -7.81 -15.16
N ASP A 16 17.30 -6.70 -15.01
CA ASP A 16 17.54 -5.72 -16.09
C ASP A 16 16.23 -5.27 -16.78
N PHE A 17 15.24 -4.97 -15.96
CA PHE A 17 13.87 -4.65 -16.37
C PHE A 17 13.44 -3.26 -15.90
N ASN A 18 14.34 -2.28 -16.07
CA ASN A 18 14.17 -0.88 -15.64
C ASN A 18 13.66 0.06 -16.76
N ASP A 19 13.38 -0.49 -17.96
CA ASP A 19 12.91 0.26 -19.10
C ASP A 19 11.43 0.70 -18.96
N GLU A 20 10.90 1.37 -19.98
CA GLU A 20 9.50 1.80 -20.00
C GLU A 20 8.52 0.62 -19.97
N ARG A 21 8.89 -0.54 -20.54
CA ARG A 21 8.09 -1.77 -20.48
C ARG A 21 8.02 -2.32 -19.06
N GLY A 22 9.14 -2.31 -18.33
CA GLY A 22 9.20 -2.70 -16.93
C GLY A 22 8.27 -1.84 -16.07
N LYS A 23 8.30 -0.52 -16.27
CA LYS A 23 7.40 0.41 -15.55
C LYS A 23 5.92 0.12 -15.85
N LEU A 24 5.58 -0.15 -17.11
CA LEU A 24 4.22 -0.54 -17.48
C LEU A 24 3.84 -1.88 -16.85
N PHE A 25 4.75 -2.86 -16.85
CA PHE A 25 4.54 -4.17 -16.23
C PHE A 25 4.23 -4.04 -14.73
N GLU A 26 4.94 -3.19 -13.99
CA GLU A 26 4.65 -2.93 -12.58
C GLU A 26 3.22 -2.42 -12.35
N ILE A 27 2.71 -1.55 -13.24
CA ILE A 27 1.34 -1.03 -13.17
C ILE A 27 0.32 -2.16 -13.44
N VAL A 28 0.60 -3.01 -14.42
CA VAL A 28 -0.26 -4.15 -14.79
C VAL A 28 -0.36 -5.15 -13.64
N ILE A 29 0.77 -5.56 -13.05
CA ILE A 29 0.78 -6.51 -11.92
C ILE A 29 0.14 -5.92 -10.68
N GLN A 30 0.29 -4.61 -10.44
CA GLN A 30 -0.41 -3.92 -9.36
C GLN A 30 -1.94 -3.98 -9.54
N SER A 31 -2.43 -3.88 -10.78
CA SER A 31 -3.86 -4.06 -11.08
C SER A 31 -4.34 -5.46 -10.72
N GLY A 32 -3.55 -6.51 -10.99
CA GLY A 32 -3.83 -7.88 -10.56
C GLY A 32 -3.94 -8.00 -9.04
N ALA A 33 -3.03 -7.38 -8.31
CA ALA A 33 -3.06 -7.38 -6.84
C ALA A 33 -4.30 -6.64 -6.29
N ILE A 34 -4.73 -5.54 -6.90
CA ILE A 34 -5.95 -4.82 -6.51
C ILE A 34 -7.19 -5.69 -6.77
N LEU A 35 -7.26 -6.37 -7.91
CA LEU A 35 -8.37 -7.30 -8.22
C LEU A 35 -8.46 -8.41 -7.18
N ALA A 36 -7.32 -8.91 -6.65
CA ALA A 36 -7.32 -9.89 -5.57
C ALA A 36 -7.94 -9.35 -4.28
N VAL A 37 -7.67 -8.09 -3.92
CA VAL A 37 -8.30 -7.42 -2.78
C VAL A 37 -9.80 -7.26 -3.01
N VAL A 38 -10.22 -6.80 -4.19
CA VAL A 38 -11.64 -6.67 -4.55
C VAL A 38 -12.34 -8.03 -4.46
N TRP A 39 -11.69 -9.09 -4.94
CA TRP A 39 -12.26 -10.44 -4.88
C TRP A 39 -12.37 -10.98 -3.46
N GLU A 40 -11.38 -10.77 -2.61
CA GLU A 40 -11.45 -11.18 -1.19
C GLU A 40 -12.58 -10.48 -0.47
N PHE A 41 -12.73 -9.19 -0.67
CA PHE A 41 -13.76 -8.37 -0.01
C PHE A 41 -15.07 -8.23 -0.82
N ARG A 42 -15.27 -8.98 -1.91
CA ARG A 42 -16.40 -8.82 -2.83
C ARG A 42 -17.77 -8.81 -2.16
N GLN A 43 -18.01 -9.71 -1.19
CA GLN A 43 -19.29 -9.77 -0.50
C GLN A 43 -19.55 -8.48 0.29
N ARG A 44 -18.54 -7.98 0.96
CA ARG A 44 -18.61 -6.73 1.72
C ARG A 44 -18.77 -5.52 0.81
N LEU A 45 -18.04 -5.49 -0.30
CA LEU A 45 -18.14 -4.42 -1.30
C LEU A 45 -19.50 -4.41 -1.98
N LEU A 46 -20.07 -5.58 -2.31
CA LEU A 46 -21.42 -5.69 -2.87
C LEU A 46 -22.48 -5.25 -1.86
N ALA A 47 -22.36 -5.66 -0.59
CA ALA A 47 -23.28 -5.22 0.47
C ALA A 47 -23.20 -3.69 0.67
N MET A 48 -22.00 -3.13 0.68
CA MET A 48 -21.76 -1.69 0.77
C MET A 48 -22.37 -0.94 -0.42
N ALA A 49 -22.20 -1.45 -1.64
CA ALA A 49 -22.80 -0.87 -2.84
C ALA A 49 -24.34 -0.93 -2.83
N ALA A 50 -24.91 -2.07 -2.44
CA ALA A 50 -26.36 -2.24 -2.30
C ALA A 50 -26.95 -1.34 -1.21
N GLY A 51 -26.23 -1.16 -0.10
CA GLY A 51 -26.63 -0.31 1.03
C GLY A 51 -26.35 1.19 0.82
N ALA A 52 -25.65 1.58 -0.27
CA ALA A 52 -25.18 2.95 -0.47
C ALA A 52 -26.27 4.03 -0.38
N LEU A 53 -27.51 3.71 -0.78
CA LEU A 53 -28.65 4.63 -0.73
C LEU A 53 -29.52 4.49 0.51
N ASN A 54 -29.57 3.30 1.14
CA ASN A 54 -30.58 2.95 2.13
C ASN A 54 -30.01 2.58 3.51
N ASP A 55 -28.70 2.28 3.61
CA ASP A 55 -28.08 1.84 4.86
C ASP A 55 -27.03 2.86 5.35
N ARG A 56 -27.26 3.40 6.55
CA ARG A 56 -26.38 4.39 7.17
C ARG A 56 -24.97 3.85 7.45
N ALA A 57 -24.81 2.57 7.73
CA ALA A 57 -23.51 1.98 8.01
C ALA A 57 -22.66 1.92 6.71
N SER A 58 -23.27 1.48 5.60
CA SER A 58 -22.66 1.48 4.27
C SER A 58 -22.28 2.89 3.82
N GLN A 59 -23.19 3.85 3.97
CA GLN A 59 -22.92 5.25 3.63
C GLN A 59 -21.74 5.81 4.44
N ARG A 60 -21.70 5.57 5.75
CA ARG A 60 -20.61 6.00 6.62
C ARG A 60 -19.28 5.38 6.18
N LEU A 61 -19.23 4.10 5.86
CA LEU A 61 -18.01 3.44 5.42
C LEU A 61 -17.51 4.01 4.09
N ILE A 62 -18.41 4.23 3.12
CA ILE A 62 -18.05 4.88 1.83
C ILE A 62 -17.48 6.28 2.06
N VAL A 63 -18.15 7.09 2.87
CA VAL A 63 -17.68 8.44 3.21
C VAL A 63 -16.33 8.41 3.91
N ASN A 64 -16.14 7.49 4.86
CA ASN A 64 -14.87 7.33 5.57
C ASN A 64 -13.72 6.93 4.64
N ILE A 65 -13.97 6.03 3.68
CA ILE A 65 -12.99 5.67 2.65
C ILE A 65 -12.64 6.91 1.80
N GLY A 66 -13.64 7.68 1.38
CA GLY A 66 -13.45 8.94 0.64
C GLY A 66 -12.62 9.97 1.44
N ILE A 67 -12.97 10.19 2.72
CA ILE A 67 -12.23 11.11 3.60
C ILE A 67 -10.77 10.67 3.78
N ALA A 68 -10.53 9.37 3.99
CA ALA A 68 -9.18 8.84 4.16
C ALA A 68 -8.36 8.85 2.86
N PHE A 69 -9.02 8.82 1.71
CA PHE A 69 -8.37 8.93 0.41
C PHE A 69 -7.87 10.35 0.11
N LEU A 70 -8.63 11.39 0.52
CA LEU A 70 -8.38 12.78 0.13
C LEU A 70 -6.98 13.30 0.48
N PRO A 71 -6.41 13.11 1.70
CA PRO A 71 -5.09 13.67 2.04
C PRO A 71 -4.00 13.20 1.08
N LEU A 72 -3.96 11.89 0.77
CA LEU A 72 -2.98 11.34 -0.16
C LEU A 72 -3.21 11.86 -1.59
N ALA A 73 -4.47 11.93 -2.04
CA ALA A 73 -4.80 12.41 -3.37
C ALA A 73 -4.41 13.88 -3.57
N VAL A 74 -4.78 14.75 -2.63
CA VAL A 74 -4.46 16.18 -2.69
C VAL A 74 -2.96 16.42 -2.65
N LEU A 75 -2.24 15.81 -1.69
CA LEU A 75 -0.79 15.98 -1.56
C LEU A 75 -0.04 15.32 -2.72
N GLY A 76 -0.51 14.17 -3.21
CA GLY A 76 0.08 13.50 -4.37
C GLY A 76 -0.06 14.31 -5.65
N LEU A 77 -1.23 14.93 -5.89
CA LEU A 77 -1.45 15.81 -7.04
C LEU A 77 -0.65 17.12 -6.93
N ALA A 78 -0.61 17.72 -5.74
CA ALA A 78 0.08 18.99 -5.53
C ALA A 78 1.61 18.85 -5.56
N PHE A 79 2.16 17.82 -4.94
CA PHE A 79 3.59 17.68 -4.68
C PHE A 79 4.22 16.43 -5.31
N GLY A 80 3.46 15.53 -5.93
CA GLY A 80 3.94 14.23 -6.40
C GLY A 80 5.14 14.31 -7.34
N LYS A 81 5.19 15.29 -8.26
CA LYS A 81 6.34 15.50 -9.15
C LYS A 81 7.60 15.90 -8.38
N ALA A 82 7.48 16.86 -7.45
CA ALA A 82 8.58 17.32 -6.62
C ALA A 82 9.08 16.21 -5.68
N LEU A 83 8.17 15.48 -5.04
CA LEU A 83 8.50 14.34 -4.18
C LEU A 83 9.23 13.24 -4.97
N LYS A 84 8.74 12.92 -6.18
CA LYS A 84 9.40 11.93 -7.03
C LYS A 84 10.81 12.38 -7.41
N ALA A 85 11.01 13.62 -7.81
CA ALA A 85 12.31 14.14 -8.21
C ALA A 85 13.35 14.17 -7.08
N HIS A 86 12.93 14.37 -5.82
CA HIS A 86 13.87 14.57 -4.71
C HIS A 86 14.00 13.37 -3.77
N LEU A 87 12.95 12.53 -3.65
CA LEU A 87 12.89 11.47 -2.64
C LEU A 87 13.09 10.06 -3.20
N PHE A 88 13.00 9.85 -4.53
CA PHE A 88 13.21 8.52 -5.13
C PHE A 88 14.70 8.24 -5.31
N ASN A 89 15.37 7.98 -4.19
CA ASN A 89 16.78 7.63 -4.12
C ASN A 89 17.03 6.61 -2.98
N ALA A 90 18.14 5.89 -3.05
CA ALA A 90 18.48 4.85 -2.09
C ALA A 90 18.48 5.31 -0.62
N PRO A 91 19.11 6.46 -0.25
CA PRO A 91 19.12 6.91 1.14
C PRO A 91 17.72 7.14 1.69
N THR A 92 16.82 7.75 0.92
CA THR A 92 15.43 8.00 1.34
C THR A 92 14.66 6.71 1.52
N VAL A 93 14.77 5.78 0.55
CA VAL A 93 14.11 4.46 0.63
C VAL A 93 14.60 3.71 1.85
N ALA A 94 15.92 3.62 2.06
CA ALA A 94 16.51 2.93 3.21
C ALA A 94 16.11 3.56 4.54
N ALA A 95 16.18 4.89 4.65
CA ALA A 95 15.75 5.61 5.85
C ALA A 95 14.28 5.35 6.17
N ALA A 96 13.40 5.40 5.15
CA ALA A 96 11.98 5.11 5.33
C ALA A 96 11.72 3.66 5.75
N PHE A 97 12.49 2.69 5.26
CA PHE A 97 12.41 1.30 5.73
C PHE A 97 12.83 1.18 7.19
N ILE A 98 14.00 1.71 7.55
CA ILE A 98 14.58 1.60 8.89
C ILE A 98 13.73 2.36 9.92
N VAL A 99 13.44 3.63 9.66
CA VAL A 99 12.62 4.47 10.55
C VAL A 99 11.21 3.87 10.72
N GLY A 100 10.60 3.44 9.60
CA GLY A 100 9.31 2.77 9.65
C GLY A 100 9.33 1.46 10.44
N GLY A 101 10.44 0.70 10.39
CA GLY A 101 10.65 -0.47 11.26
C GLY A 101 10.68 -0.10 12.75
N PHE A 102 11.44 0.92 13.12
CA PHE A 102 11.47 1.41 14.51
C PHE A 102 10.13 1.95 14.99
N ILE A 103 9.39 2.66 14.12
CA ILE A 103 8.04 3.13 14.44
C ILE A 103 7.10 1.96 14.73
N ILE A 104 7.17 0.87 13.95
CA ILE A 104 6.38 -0.35 14.21
C ILE A 104 6.75 -0.95 15.57
N LEU A 105 8.06 -1.11 15.87
CA LEU A 105 8.51 -1.66 17.16
C LEU A 105 8.04 -0.79 18.34
N TRP A 106 8.12 0.52 18.20
CA TRP A 106 7.65 1.46 19.20
C TRP A 106 6.14 1.38 19.39
N ALA A 107 5.37 1.38 18.29
CA ALA A 107 3.92 1.27 18.32
C ALA A 107 3.48 -0.04 19.01
N GLU A 108 4.07 -1.19 18.65
CA GLU A 108 3.70 -2.49 19.22
C GLU A 108 4.05 -2.62 20.72
N ARG A 109 5.01 -1.84 21.22
CA ARG A 109 5.36 -1.82 22.67
C ARG A 109 4.42 -0.94 23.50
N ARG A 110 3.61 -0.09 22.86
CA ARG A 110 2.69 0.78 23.58
C ARG A 110 1.40 0.06 23.93
N ASN A 111 0.88 0.33 25.12
CA ASN A 111 -0.49 -0.04 25.47
C ASN A 111 -1.46 0.88 24.70
N HIS A 112 -2.16 0.32 23.73
CA HIS A 112 -3.17 1.05 22.98
C HIS A 112 -4.53 0.93 23.66
N SER A 113 -5.17 2.06 23.97
CA SER A 113 -6.59 2.07 24.33
C SER A 113 -7.40 1.88 23.05
N VAL A 114 -7.75 0.63 22.74
CA VAL A 114 -8.59 0.33 21.58
C VAL A 114 -10.02 0.80 21.85
N ARG A 115 -10.55 1.65 20.98
CA ARG A 115 -11.92 2.20 21.06
C ARG A 115 -12.77 1.86 19.83
N VAL A 116 -12.14 1.43 18.73
CA VAL A 116 -12.81 1.06 17.47
C VAL A 116 -12.56 -0.41 17.19
N HIS A 117 -13.58 -1.24 17.31
CA HIS A 117 -13.50 -2.69 17.17
C HIS A 117 -14.08 -3.21 15.85
N THR A 118 -14.83 -2.39 15.12
CA THR A 118 -15.37 -2.70 13.78
C THR A 118 -15.25 -1.48 12.87
N VAL A 119 -15.20 -1.69 11.56
CA VAL A 119 -15.08 -0.59 10.59
C VAL A 119 -16.31 0.34 10.59
N GLU A 120 -17.48 -0.16 11.00
CA GLU A 120 -18.71 0.61 11.12
C GLU A 120 -18.69 1.59 12.29
N GLN A 121 -17.87 1.34 13.31
CA GLN A 121 -17.68 2.24 14.46
C GLN A 121 -16.78 3.41 14.16
N MET A 122 -16.04 3.36 13.03
CA MET A 122 -15.13 4.46 12.66
C MET A 122 -15.89 5.75 12.42
N THR A 123 -15.39 6.83 13.02
CA THR A 123 -15.86 8.18 12.75
C THR A 123 -15.12 8.80 11.55
N ALA A 124 -15.66 9.88 11.00
CA ALA A 124 -15.00 10.65 9.95
C ALA A 124 -13.61 11.19 10.40
N LEU A 125 -13.48 11.52 11.69
CA LEU A 125 -12.20 11.96 12.26
C LEU A 125 -11.18 10.81 12.30
N ASP A 126 -11.61 9.58 12.59
CA ASP A 126 -10.74 8.42 12.54
C ASP A 126 -10.25 8.16 11.12
N ALA A 127 -11.17 8.23 10.14
CA ALA A 127 -10.85 8.10 8.73
C ALA A 127 -9.85 9.16 8.26
N LEU A 128 -10.07 10.43 8.65
CA LEU A 128 -9.14 11.53 8.33
C LEU A 128 -7.75 11.28 8.93
N LYS A 129 -7.65 10.86 10.19
CA LYS A 129 -6.37 10.56 10.85
C LYS A 129 -5.63 9.43 10.13
N VAL A 130 -6.32 8.36 9.74
CA VAL A 130 -5.74 7.27 8.94
C VAL A 130 -5.31 7.77 7.56
N GLY A 131 -6.11 8.65 6.93
CA GLY A 131 -5.76 9.29 5.66
C GLY A 131 -4.51 10.18 5.73
N LEU A 132 -4.36 10.95 6.81
CA LEU A 132 -3.15 11.73 7.07
C LEU A 132 -1.92 10.82 7.30
N ALA A 133 -2.08 9.73 8.04
CA ALA A 133 -1.02 8.73 8.16
C ALA A 133 -0.68 8.10 6.80
N GLN A 134 -1.69 7.82 5.94
CA GLN A 134 -1.47 7.34 4.58
C GLN A 134 -0.63 8.30 3.74
N ALA A 135 -0.77 9.62 3.93
CA ALA A 135 -0.01 10.61 3.17
C ALA A 135 1.51 10.48 3.35
N LEU A 136 1.98 9.92 4.48
CA LEU A 136 3.39 9.57 4.68
C LEU A 136 3.91 8.58 3.64
N ALA A 137 3.04 7.81 3.01
CA ALA A 137 3.39 6.87 1.95
C ALA A 137 3.78 7.54 0.62
N LEU A 138 3.67 8.86 0.50
CA LEU A 138 4.27 9.64 -0.58
C LEU A 138 5.80 9.62 -0.53
N VAL A 139 6.37 9.36 0.65
CA VAL A 139 7.81 9.11 0.81
C VAL A 139 8.09 7.65 0.42
N PRO A 140 8.93 7.40 -0.61
CA PRO A 140 9.23 6.04 -1.07
C PRO A 140 9.87 5.22 0.04
N GLY A 141 9.49 3.94 0.15
CA GLY A 141 9.96 3.07 1.24
C GLY A 141 9.08 3.08 2.51
N THR A 142 8.23 4.09 2.73
CA THR A 142 7.41 4.19 3.95
C THR A 142 6.44 3.02 4.12
N SER A 143 5.93 2.43 3.07
CA SER A 143 4.83 1.45 3.04
C SER A 143 3.47 2.07 3.35
N ARG A 144 2.62 2.16 2.34
CA ARG A 144 1.25 2.67 2.50
C ARG A 144 0.47 1.87 3.54
N SER A 145 0.47 0.54 3.44
CA SER A 145 -0.21 -0.31 4.43
C SER A 145 0.42 -0.23 5.81
N GLY A 146 1.75 -0.08 5.90
CA GLY A 146 2.42 0.14 7.18
C GLY A 146 1.96 1.44 7.84
N ALA A 147 1.92 2.53 7.11
CA ALA A 147 1.49 3.84 7.62
C ALA A 147 0.03 3.84 8.07
N THR A 148 -0.89 3.27 7.27
CA THR A 148 -2.32 3.23 7.59
C THR A 148 -2.64 2.29 8.75
N ILE A 149 -2.02 1.11 8.81
CA ILE A 149 -2.27 0.14 9.88
C ILE A 149 -1.71 0.67 11.20
N ILE A 150 -0.43 1.05 11.22
CA ILE A 150 0.22 1.51 12.45
C ILE A 150 -0.38 2.85 12.90
N GLY A 151 -0.62 3.79 11.97
CA GLY A 151 -1.34 5.02 12.28
C GLY A 151 -2.73 4.76 12.85
N GLY A 152 -3.51 3.86 12.24
CA GLY A 152 -4.83 3.45 12.75
C GLY A 152 -4.76 2.91 14.17
N MET A 153 -3.82 2.02 14.46
CA MET A 153 -3.61 1.48 15.82
C MET A 153 -3.26 2.58 16.82
N LEU A 154 -2.37 3.51 16.46
CA LEU A 154 -2.00 4.64 17.32
C LEU A 154 -3.19 5.58 17.59
N PHE A 155 -4.15 5.64 16.68
CA PHE A 155 -5.38 6.43 16.83
C PHE A 155 -6.53 5.67 17.50
N GLY A 156 -6.28 4.44 17.99
CA GLY A 156 -7.24 3.66 18.78
C GLY A 156 -8.12 2.69 17.97
N LEU A 157 -7.76 2.38 16.74
CA LEU A 157 -8.35 1.26 16.01
C LEU A 157 -7.73 -0.06 16.48
N SER A 158 -8.54 -1.14 16.53
CA SER A 158 -7.98 -2.47 16.70
C SER A 158 -7.09 -2.83 15.52
N ARG A 159 -6.12 -3.73 15.73
CA ARG A 159 -5.21 -4.20 14.67
C ARG A 159 -5.98 -4.76 13.47
N GLN A 160 -7.05 -5.50 13.73
CA GLN A 160 -7.92 -6.05 12.69
C GLN A 160 -8.63 -4.96 11.88
N VAL A 161 -9.26 -3.99 12.55
CA VAL A 161 -9.96 -2.87 11.89
C VAL A 161 -9.00 -2.02 11.07
N ALA A 162 -7.83 -1.69 11.63
CA ALA A 162 -6.82 -0.90 10.91
C ALA A 162 -6.34 -1.63 9.64
N THR A 163 -6.18 -2.97 9.71
CA THR A 163 -5.78 -3.78 8.56
C THR A 163 -6.91 -3.88 7.52
N GLU A 164 -8.13 -4.17 7.96
CA GLU A 164 -9.30 -4.27 7.08
C GLU A 164 -9.57 -2.95 6.36
N PHE A 165 -9.61 -1.84 7.09
CA PHE A 165 -9.81 -0.51 6.52
C PHE A 165 -8.70 -0.12 5.53
N THR A 166 -7.46 -0.54 5.79
CA THR A 166 -6.34 -0.34 4.86
C THR A 166 -6.58 -1.02 3.51
N PHE A 167 -7.20 -2.20 3.48
CA PHE A 167 -7.55 -2.87 2.23
C PHE A 167 -8.70 -2.17 1.50
N TYR A 168 -9.75 -1.72 2.20
CA TYR A 168 -10.80 -0.91 1.57
C TYR A 168 -10.24 0.37 0.96
N LEU A 169 -9.36 1.04 1.68
CA LEU A 169 -8.71 2.26 1.21
C LEU A 169 -7.73 2.02 0.05
N ALA A 170 -7.18 0.79 -0.07
CA ALA A 170 -6.33 0.40 -1.18
C ALA A 170 -7.06 0.43 -2.52
N ILE A 171 -8.33 0.06 -2.53
CA ILE A 171 -9.12 -0.05 -3.77
C ILE A 171 -9.18 1.29 -4.52
N PRO A 172 -9.68 2.41 -3.94
CA PRO A 172 -9.65 3.68 -4.63
C PRO A 172 -8.23 4.22 -4.82
N THR A 173 -7.35 4.05 -3.84
CA THR A 173 -6.00 4.65 -3.88
C THR A 173 -5.14 4.06 -4.99
N LEU A 174 -5.00 2.75 -5.03
CA LEU A 174 -4.21 2.07 -6.05
C LEU A 174 -5.00 1.87 -7.34
N GLY A 175 -6.31 1.61 -7.24
CA GLY A 175 -7.17 1.40 -8.40
C GLY A 175 -7.19 2.64 -9.31
N LEU A 176 -7.46 3.82 -8.76
CA LEU A 176 -7.44 5.06 -9.54
C LEU A 176 -6.05 5.40 -10.07
N ALA A 177 -4.99 5.17 -9.25
CA ALA A 177 -3.61 5.37 -9.70
C ALA A 177 -3.26 4.43 -10.86
N SER A 178 -3.63 3.15 -10.80
CA SER A 178 -3.38 2.17 -11.86
C SER A 178 -4.15 2.52 -13.13
N VAL A 179 -5.44 2.86 -13.03
CA VAL A 179 -6.26 3.27 -14.18
C VAL A 179 -5.67 4.53 -14.85
N TYR A 180 -5.30 5.53 -14.05
CA TYR A 180 -4.67 6.75 -14.56
C TYR A 180 -3.34 6.46 -15.27
N SER A 181 -2.48 5.65 -14.68
CA SER A 181 -1.18 5.30 -15.25
C SER A 181 -1.34 4.47 -16.54
N LEU A 182 -2.22 3.46 -16.55
CA LEU A 182 -2.53 2.68 -17.74
C LEU A 182 -3.09 3.55 -18.88
N TYR A 183 -3.96 4.52 -18.55
CA TYR A 183 -4.48 5.45 -19.55
C TYR A 183 -3.37 6.35 -20.11
N LYS A 184 -2.48 6.85 -19.24
CA LYS A 184 -1.38 7.73 -19.63
C LYS A 184 -0.36 7.00 -20.51
N GLU A 185 0.03 5.79 -20.12
CA GLU A 185 1.06 4.97 -20.80
C GLU A 185 0.45 3.98 -21.82
N ARG A 186 -0.82 4.17 -22.23
CA ARG A 186 -1.52 3.25 -23.14
C ARG A 186 -0.81 3.02 -24.49
N HIS A 187 0.03 3.96 -24.91
CA HIS A 187 0.81 3.85 -26.14
C HIS A 187 1.91 2.79 -26.08
N LEU A 188 2.31 2.37 -24.87
CA LEU A 188 3.26 1.28 -24.64
C LEU A 188 2.60 -0.11 -24.63
N LEU A 189 1.26 -0.17 -24.65
CA LEU A 189 0.52 -1.43 -24.69
C LEU A 189 0.59 -2.02 -26.10
N VAL A 190 1.58 -2.88 -26.34
CA VAL A 190 1.71 -3.61 -27.62
C VAL A 190 1.22 -5.05 -27.46
N MET A 191 0.56 -5.57 -28.50
CA MET A 191 -0.05 -6.91 -28.44
C MET A 191 0.98 -8.03 -28.31
N ASP A 192 2.21 -7.81 -28.73
CA ASP A 192 3.31 -8.80 -28.62
C ASP A 192 3.66 -9.12 -27.15
N ASP A 193 3.45 -8.18 -26.23
CA ASP A 193 3.70 -8.33 -24.80
C ASP A 193 2.47 -8.85 -24.02
N LEU A 194 1.34 -9.12 -24.69
CA LEU A 194 0.08 -9.52 -24.03
C LEU A 194 0.27 -10.76 -23.15
N GLY A 195 1.05 -11.76 -23.61
CA GLY A 195 1.36 -12.96 -22.83
C GLY A 195 2.06 -12.64 -21.51
N LEU A 196 3.05 -11.75 -21.55
CA LEU A 196 3.79 -11.29 -20.37
C LEU A 196 2.86 -10.60 -19.37
N TRP A 197 2.00 -9.68 -19.83
CA TRP A 197 1.08 -8.95 -18.96
C TRP A 197 0.03 -9.86 -18.33
N VAL A 198 -0.55 -10.78 -19.11
CA VAL A 198 -1.54 -11.75 -18.59
C VAL A 198 -0.93 -12.64 -17.53
N VAL A 199 0.24 -13.23 -17.79
CA VAL A 199 0.95 -14.09 -16.84
C VAL A 199 1.31 -13.30 -15.57
N GLY A 200 1.88 -12.10 -15.73
CA GLY A 200 2.23 -11.23 -14.60
C GLY A 200 1.01 -10.83 -13.76
N MET A 201 -0.09 -10.43 -14.40
CA MET A 201 -1.33 -10.06 -13.72
C MET A 201 -1.95 -11.24 -12.97
N VAL A 202 -2.00 -12.44 -13.58
CA VAL A 202 -2.53 -13.65 -12.94
C VAL A 202 -1.64 -14.06 -11.76
N ALA A 203 -0.32 -14.07 -11.93
CA ALA A 203 0.62 -14.37 -10.85
C ALA A 203 0.48 -13.36 -9.68
N ALA A 204 0.37 -12.07 -9.98
CA ALA A 204 0.13 -11.02 -8.98
C ALA A 204 -1.23 -11.22 -8.28
N PHE A 205 -2.29 -11.55 -9.01
CA PHE A 205 -3.60 -11.83 -8.43
C PHE A 205 -3.53 -13.01 -7.46
N VAL A 206 -2.99 -14.15 -7.87
CA VAL A 206 -2.93 -15.38 -7.05
C VAL A 206 -2.07 -15.15 -5.81
N SER A 207 -0.88 -14.57 -5.96
CA SER A 207 0.02 -14.30 -4.84
C SER A 207 -0.58 -13.27 -3.86
N ALA A 208 -1.16 -12.18 -4.37
CA ALA A 208 -1.82 -11.17 -3.54
C ALA A 208 -3.03 -11.75 -2.80
N PHE A 209 -3.84 -12.59 -3.45
CA PHE A 209 -4.98 -13.24 -2.81
C PHE A 209 -4.55 -14.14 -1.64
N ALA A 210 -3.50 -14.94 -1.84
CA ALA A 210 -2.92 -15.75 -0.77
C ALA A 210 -2.37 -14.88 0.36
N CYS A 211 -1.60 -13.84 0.02
CA CYS A 211 -1.00 -12.92 0.99
C CYS A 211 -2.04 -12.12 1.80
N VAL A 212 -3.09 -11.63 1.18
CA VAL A 212 -4.17 -10.87 1.86
C VAL A 212 -4.87 -11.78 2.87
N ARG A 213 -5.27 -12.98 2.47
CA ARG A 213 -5.91 -13.96 3.37
C ARG A 213 -5.01 -14.36 4.53
N TRP A 214 -3.74 -14.64 4.22
CA TRP A 214 -2.76 -14.98 5.23
C TRP A 214 -2.59 -13.82 6.22
N LEU A 215 -2.42 -12.58 5.72
CA LEU A 215 -2.23 -11.41 6.59
C LEU A 215 -3.43 -11.16 7.50
N LEU A 216 -4.66 -11.25 6.99
CA LEU A 216 -5.88 -11.08 7.79
C LEU A 216 -5.97 -12.10 8.94
N ARG A 217 -5.59 -13.36 8.69
CA ARG A 217 -5.51 -14.39 9.73
C ARG A 217 -4.35 -14.13 10.70
N TYR A 218 -3.21 -13.73 10.17
CA TYR A 218 -2.01 -13.46 10.96
C TYR A 218 -2.23 -12.34 11.98
N VAL A 219 -2.80 -11.22 11.57
CA VAL A 219 -3.00 -10.05 12.43
C VAL A 219 -4.06 -10.28 13.52
N ALA A 220 -4.87 -11.31 13.40
CA ALA A 220 -5.84 -11.68 14.44
C ALA A 220 -5.15 -12.16 15.72
N THR A 221 -3.96 -12.76 15.62
CA THR A 221 -3.27 -13.43 16.73
C THR A 221 -1.82 -12.99 16.92
N HIS A 222 -1.22 -12.29 15.95
CA HIS A 222 0.19 -11.93 15.96
C HIS A 222 0.40 -10.42 15.88
N THR A 223 1.62 -9.99 16.23
CA THR A 223 2.07 -8.59 16.16
C THR A 223 2.78 -8.28 14.85
N PHE A 224 3.00 -6.99 14.57
CA PHE A 224 3.78 -6.56 13.40
C PHE A 224 5.30 -6.53 13.63
N VAL A 225 5.78 -7.00 14.79
CA VAL A 225 7.21 -7.04 15.13
C VAL A 225 8.09 -7.75 14.09
N PRO A 226 7.71 -8.92 13.52
CA PRO A 226 8.53 -9.56 12.49
C PRO A 226 8.69 -8.70 11.23
N PHE A 227 7.63 -7.98 10.82
CA PHE A 227 7.70 -7.05 9.70
C PHE A 227 8.61 -5.85 9.97
N ALA A 228 8.67 -5.40 11.23
CA ALA A 228 9.57 -4.32 11.62
C ALA A 228 11.04 -4.73 11.46
N TRP A 229 11.41 -5.90 11.95
CA TRP A 229 12.77 -6.42 11.81
C TRP A 229 13.15 -6.66 10.35
N TYR A 230 12.22 -7.22 9.57
CA TYR A 230 12.41 -7.37 8.13
C TYR A 230 12.70 -6.03 7.46
N ARG A 231 11.92 -4.98 7.77
CA ARG A 231 12.13 -3.63 7.21
C ARG A 231 13.50 -3.06 7.57
N ILE A 232 13.92 -3.20 8.82
CA ILE A 232 15.24 -2.72 9.27
C ILE A 232 16.34 -3.45 8.51
N ALA A 233 16.29 -4.79 8.44
CA ALA A 233 17.26 -5.59 7.71
C ALA A 233 17.30 -5.23 6.22
N PHE A 234 16.13 -5.11 5.56
CA PHE A 234 16.05 -4.73 4.16
C PHE A 234 16.57 -3.32 3.91
N GLY A 235 16.26 -2.35 4.78
CA GLY A 235 16.81 -1.00 4.69
C GLY A 235 18.33 -0.96 4.76
N LEU A 236 18.96 -1.81 5.60
CA LEU A 236 20.41 -1.97 5.65
C LEU A 236 20.95 -2.59 4.36
N ILE A 237 20.25 -3.56 3.75
CA ILE A 237 20.62 -4.12 2.44
C ILE A 237 20.56 -3.05 1.36
N VAL A 238 19.52 -2.20 1.35
CA VAL A 238 19.41 -1.06 0.41
C VAL A 238 20.63 -0.15 0.53
N LEU A 239 21.05 0.22 1.75
CA LEU A 239 22.24 1.04 1.96
C LEU A 239 23.52 0.35 1.48
N ALA A 240 23.70 -0.92 1.79
CA ALA A 240 24.87 -1.69 1.41
C ALA A 240 24.99 -1.82 -0.11
N THR A 241 23.89 -2.14 -0.80
CA THR A 241 23.87 -2.29 -2.27
C THR A 241 24.02 -0.96 -3.01
N ALA A 242 23.47 0.12 -2.44
CA ALA A 242 23.67 1.47 -2.98
C ALA A 242 25.12 1.93 -2.83
N TRP A 243 25.73 1.65 -1.67
CA TRP A 243 27.15 2.03 -1.44
C TRP A 243 28.12 1.23 -2.31
N SER A 244 27.87 -0.06 -2.49
CA SER A 244 28.71 -0.91 -3.35
C SER A 244 28.51 -0.65 -4.86
N GLY A 245 27.48 0.12 -5.25
CA GLY A 245 27.12 0.31 -6.66
C GLY A 245 26.53 -0.95 -7.33
N ALA A 246 26.20 -1.98 -6.55
CA ALA A 246 25.67 -3.23 -7.09
C ALA A 246 24.25 -3.12 -7.66
N ILE A 247 23.49 -2.11 -7.21
CA ILE A 247 22.09 -1.86 -7.61
C ILE A 247 21.92 -0.39 -7.93
N ASP A 248 21.31 -0.08 -9.07
CA ASP A 248 20.83 1.27 -9.37
C ASP A 248 19.49 1.52 -8.68
N TRP A 249 19.50 2.42 -7.70
CA TRP A 249 18.32 2.79 -6.91
C TRP A 249 17.63 4.07 -7.41
N HIS A 250 18.01 4.58 -8.56
CA HIS A 250 17.34 5.69 -9.23
C HIS A 250 16.18 5.15 -10.08
N ALA A 251 14.92 5.54 -9.76
CA ALA A 251 13.70 5.09 -10.43
C ALA A 251 13.06 6.21 -11.28
#